data_afe7f19efba80bdafec2b90e14fa5eb0
#
_entry.id   afe7f19efba80bdafec2b90e14fa5eb0
#
_cell.length_a   1.000
_cell.length_b   1.000
_cell.length_c   1.000
_cell.angle_alpha   90.00
_cell.angle_beta   90.00
_cell.angle_gamma   90.00
#
_symmetry.space_group_name_H-M   'P 1'
#
loop_
_entity.id
_entity.type
_entity.pdbx_description
1 polymer ?
#
loop_
_entity_poly.entity_id
_entity_poly.type
_entity_poly.pdbx_seq_one_letter_code
_entity_poly.pdbx_strand_id
1 'polypeptide(L)'
;MKTILLFLWFAIAAPVTALASDALTPEQALGKLLYEDVNLSLHRNQSCATCHSLVATPGTLPTPGFVDPVNVRDGSAVSAGSVAGRFGALNTPSAAYAAYSPFFHWDAAKKLYVGGQFWNGRAATLAEQARLPLLNPAEMAMPSAWAVVTRLKQNPEYVKRFRAVYGLELKSIAERADAPAGDTPPPGVLAAYDRLGQAIAAFEKSRVFNRFTSKYDYYLAGKTRLSKLEQQGLALFKDEKSKCSACHTSEPGSAPGGGMQPPLFTDFTYDNLGLPRNVNIPGNPPPDPGLASHPQIAGQAMAAGERGKHKVMGLRNIAITAPYGHN
;
A
#
# COMPACT_ATOMS: atom_id res chain seq x y z
N MET A 1 19.43 74.79 -6.28
CA MET A 1 18.95 73.49 -6.85
C MET A 1 19.12 72.41 -5.80
N LYS A 2 18.01 71.94 -5.19
CA LYS A 2 18.04 70.88 -4.18
C LYS A 2 17.58 69.58 -4.86
N THR A 3 18.49 68.68 -4.99
CA THR A 3 18.26 67.31 -5.58
C THR A 3 17.62 66.45 -4.52
N ILE A 4 16.37 65.99 -4.74
CA ILE A 4 15.65 65.07 -3.89
C ILE A 4 15.97 63.63 -4.44
N LEU A 5 16.69 62.82 -3.65
CA LEU A 5 16.84 61.38 -3.91
C LEU A 5 15.61 60.63 -3.40
N LEU A 6 14.83 60.03 -4.32
CA LEU A 6 13.78 59.10 -3.99
C LEU A 6 14.42 57.70 -3.78
N PHE A 7 14.33 57.16 -2.56
CA PHE A 7 14.62 55.74 -2.28
C PHE A 7 13.38 54.91 -2.58
N LEU A 8 13.44 54.10 -3.64
CA LEU A 8 12.45 53.03 -3.89
C LEU A 8 12.77 51.84 -3.00
N TRP A 9 11.88 51.54 -2.05
CA TRP A 9 11.90 50.32 -1.28
C TRP A 9 11.26 49.22 -2.12
N PHE A 10 12.08 48.26 -2.61
CA PHE A 10 11.58 46.99 -3.16
C PHE A 10 11.26 46.06 -1.99
N ALA A 11 9.98 45.81 -1.72
CA ALA A 11 9.54 44.79 -0.82
C ALA A 11 9.72 43.42 -1.52
N ILE A 12 10.74 42.67 -1.14
CA ILE A 12 10.91 41.25 -1.56
C ILE A 12 9.86 40.47 -0.80
N ALA A 13 8.77 40.10 -1.46
CA ALA A 13 7.82 39.15 -0.96
C ALA A 13 8.49 37.76 -0.98
N ALA A 14 8.90 37.27 0.19
CA ALA A 14 9.35 35.88 0.34
C ALA A 14 8.18 34.95 0.02
N PRO A 15 8.38 33.88 -0.77
CA PRO A 15 7.33 32.91 -1.01
C PRO A 15 6.97 32.23 0.33
N VAL A 16 5.74 32.42 0.78
CA VAL A 16 5.15 31.65 1.87
C VAL A 16 5.02 30.24 1.35
N THR A 17 5.99 29.38 1.65
CA THR A 17 5.84 27.93 1.48
C THR A 17 4.72 27.49 2.40
N ALA A 18 3.53 27.28 1.85
CA ALA A 18 2.42 26.68 2.56
C ALA A 18 2.91 25.33 3.10
N LEU A 19 3.04 25.23 4.42
CA LEU A 19 3.23 23.96 5.10
C LEU A 19 2.03 23.11 4.71
N ALA A 20 2.27 22.01 3.99
CA ALA A 20 1.22 21.07 3.64
C ALA A 20 0.52 20.65 4.93
N SER A 21 -0.78 20.93 5.04
CA SER A 21 -1.58 20.58 6.21
C SER A 21 -1.55 19.06 6.38
N ASP A 22 -1.28 18.58 7.59
CA ASP A 22 -1.42 17.14 7.94
C ASP A 22 -2.90 16.72 8.02
N ALA A 23 -3.85 17.66 7.84
CA ALA A 23 -5.28 17.38 7.83
C ALA A 23 -5.66 16.57 6.58
N LEU A 24 -6.43 15.51 6.81
CA LEU A 24 -6.97 14.68 5.73
C LEU A 24 -8.01 15.45 4.92
N THR A 25 -8.00 15.29 3.60
CA THR A 25 -9.09 15.76 2.76
C THR A 25 -10.39 15.01 3.09
N PRO A 26 -11.58 15.50 2.71
CA PRO A 26 -12.84 14.78 2.92
C PRO A 26 -12.83 13.35 2.39
N GLU A 27 -12.23 13.11 1.21
CA GLU A 27 -12.08 11.77 0.62
C GLU A 27 -11.12 10.90 1.44
N GLN A 28 -9.98 11.42 1.84
CA GLN A 28 -9.03 10.72 2.71
C GLN A 28 -9.63 10.39 4.08
N ALA A 29 -10.43 11.30 4.65
CA ALA A 29 -11.11 11.07 5.91
C ALA A 29 -12.20 9.99 5.79
N LEU A 30 -12.92 9.92 4.66
CA LEU A 30 -13.80 8.80 4.36
C LEU A 30 -13.01 7.50 4.22
N GLY A 31 -11.90 7.53 3.49
CA GLY A 31 -11.00 6.39 3.31
C GLY A 31 -10.47 5.85 4.65
N LYS A 32 -10.10 6.73 5.58
CA LYS A 32 -9.68 6.34 6.93
C LYS A 32 -10.77 5.58 7.68
N LEU A 33 -12.00 6.07 7.66
CA LEU A 33 -13.13 5.38 8.31
C LEU A 33 -13.35 3.99 7.72
N LEU A 34 -13.29 3.85 6.38
CA LEU A 34 -13.43 2.57 5.69
C LEU A 34 -12.27 1.61 5.99
N TYR A 35 -11.06 2.14 6.09
CA TYR A 35 -9.84 1.39 6.38
C TYR A 35 -9.85 0.77 7.78
N GLU A 36 -10.48 1.44 8.75
CA GLU A 36 -10.56 1.01 10.15
C GLU A 36 -11.84 0.22 10.48
N ASP A 37 -12.82 0.13 9.56
CA ASP A 37 -14.14 -0.44 9.86
C ASP A 37 -14.15 -1.97 9.79
N VAL A 38 -14.18 -2.61 10.95
CA VAL A 38 -14.31 -4.07 11.08
C VAL A 38 -15.66 -4.60 10.56
N ASN A 39 -16.71 -3.75 10.48
CA ASN A 39 -18.02 -4.17 9.96
C ASN A 39 -17.98 -4.55 8.47
N LEU A 40 -16.91 -4.22 7.76
CA LEU A 40 -16.72 -4.57 6.36
C LEU A 40 -16.14 -5.97 6.15
N SER A 41 -15.99 -6.78 7.20
CA SER A 41 -15.64 -8.20 7.10
C SER A 41 -16.82 -9.11 7.45
N LEU A 42 -16.81 -10.36 7.01
CA LEU A 42 -17.92 -11.32 7.16
C LEU A 42 -18.42 -11.39 8.61
N HIS A 43 -17.50 -11.60 9.55
CA HIS A 43 -17.80 -11.74 10.97
C HIS A 43 -17.60 -10.43 11.76
N ARG A 44 -17.45 -9.28 11.10
CA ARG A 44 -17.28 -7.96 11.73
C ARG A 44 -16.11 -7.90 12.71
N ASN A 45 -15.02 -8.57 12.38
CA ASN A 45 -13.86 -8.76 13.23
C ASN A 45 -12.52 -8.37 12.58
N GLN A 46 -12.55 -7.94 11.30
CA GLN A 46 -11.37 -7.50 10.56
C GLN A 46 -11.64 -6.24 9.74
N SER A 47 -10.60 -5.42 9.63
CA SER A 47 -10.51 -4.26 8.77
C SER A 47 -9.15 -4.24 8.08
N CYS A 48 -8.90 -3.30 7.17
CA CYS A 48 -7.55 -3.10 6.62
C CYS A 48 -6.53 -2.85 7.75
N ALA A 49 -6.92 -2.05 8.75
CA ALA A 49 -6.06 -1.74 9.90
C ALA A 49 -5.73 -2.96 10.78
N THR A 50 -6.47 -4.06 10.69
CA THR A 50 -6.15 -5.30 11.41
C THR A 50 -4.84 -5.91 10.92
N CYS A 51 -4.65 -5.98 9.60
CA CYS A 51 -3.46 -6.53 8.98
C CYS A 51 -2.44 -5.46 8.56
N HIS A 52 -2.85 -4.18 8.47
CA HIS A 52 -2.01 -3.04 8.13
C HIS A 52 -2.17 -1.93 9.18
N SER A 53 -1.67 -2.18 10.37
CA SER A 53 -1.92 -1.37 11.57
C SER A 53 -1.45 0.08 11.42
N LEU A 54 -2.30 1.02 11.80
CA LEU A 54 -1.98 2.45 11.93
C LEU A 54 -1.29 2.79 13.25
N VAL A 55 -1.18 1.83 14.15
CA VAL A 55 -0.59 1.98 15.49
C VAL A 55 0.76 1.28 15.53
N ALA A 56 1.71 1.88 16.23
CA ALA A 56 3.01 1.25 16.49
C ALA A 56 2.82 -0.06 17.28
N THR A 57 3.51 -1.11 16.86
CA THR A 57 3.53 -2.37 17.59
C THR A 57 4.33 -2.22 18.88
N PRO A 58 3.82 -2.66 20.04
CA PRO A 58 4.56 -2.61 21.30
C PRO A 58 5.93 -3.29 21.18
N GLY A 59 6.96 -2.64 21.72
CA GLY A 59 8.34 -3.13 21.66
C GLY A 59 9.10 -2.77 20.37
N THR A 60 8.46 -2.09 19.41
CA THR A 60 9.11 -1.54 18.23
C THR A 60 9.35 -0.02 18.35
N LEU A 61 9.86 0.62 17.31
CA LEU A 61 9.94 2.09 17.26
C LEU A 61 8.53 2.71 17.33
N PRO A 62 8.40 3.96 17.84
CA PRO A 62 7.09 4.61 18.07
C PRO A 62 6.40 5.08 16.76
N THR A 63 6.50 4.29 15.73
CA THR A 63 5.88 4.52 14.41
C THR A 63 5.26 3.24 13.90
N PRO A 64 4.07 3.29 13.25
CA PRO A 64 3.45 2.11 12.68
C PRO A 64 4.27 1.58 11.50
N GLY A 65 4.40 0.24 11.41
CA GLY A 65 4.99 -0.45 10.25
C GLY A 65 4.00 -0.66 9.11
N PHE A 66 2.71 -0.45 9.37
CA PHE A 66 1.61 -0.72 8.43
C PHE A 66 1.59 -2.18 7.96
N VAL A 67 1.91 -3.08 8.86
CA VAL A 67 1.85 -4.55 8.71
C VAL A 67 1.01 -5.14 9.83
N ASP A 68 0.77 -6.44 9.80
CA ASP A 68 0.03 -7.14 10.84
C ASP A 68 0.82 -7.15 12.17
N PRO A 69 0.30 -6.51 13.24
CA PRO A 69 0.99 -6.43 14.52
C PRO A 69 1.06 -7.79 15.24
N VAL A 70 0.18 -8.73 14.92
CA VAL A 70 0.22 -10.10 15.46
C VAL A 70 1.38 -10.85 14.83
N ASN A 71 1.56 -10.73 13.51
CA ASN A 71 2.70 -11.35 12.81
C ASN A 71 4.04 -10.81 13.35
N VAL A 72 4.14 -9.50 13.57
CA VAL A 72 5.35 -8.88 14.14
C VAL A 72 5.64 -9.40 15.54
N ARG A 73 4.62 -9.51 16.40
CA ARG A 73 4.75 -9.96 17.78
C ARG A 73 5.09 -11.45 17.91
N ASP A 74 4.38 -12.28 17.13
CA ASP A 74 4.40 -13.73 17.28
C ASP A 74 5.32 -14.44 16.28
N GLY A 75 5.89 -13.70 15.31
CA GLY A 75 6.72 -14.26 14.25
C GLY A 75 5.93 -15.08 13.24
N SER A 76 4.61 -14.89 13.13
CA SER A 76 3.75 -15.61 12.19
C SER A 76 4.01 -15.12 10.76
N ALA A 77 4.13 -16.05 9.81
CA ALA A 77 4.41 -15.72 8.42
C ALA A 77 3.23 -15.09 7.68
N VAL A 78 1.99 -15.38 8.09
CA VAL A 78 0.76 -14.98 7.41
C VAL A 78 -0.31 -14.53 8.42
N SER A 79 -1.23 -13.69 7.96
CA SER A 79 -2.32 -13.15 8.78
C SER A 79 -3.53 -14.08 8.81
N ALA A 80 -4.22 -14.11 9.95
CA ALA A 80 -5.50 -14.80 10.08
C ALA A 80 -6.61 -14.04 9.34
N GLY A 81 -7.57 -14.77 8.76
CA GLY A 81 -8.74 -14.22 8.11
C GLY A 81 -9.92 -13.97 9.05
N SER A 82 -10.99 -13.34 8.53
CA SER A 82 -12.24 -13.11 9.26
C SER A 82 -12.92 -14.41 9.69
N VAL A 83 -12.78 -15.46 8.90
CA VAL A 83 -13.29 -16.80 9.20
C VAL A 83 -12.23 -17.58 9.97
N ALA A 84 -12.59 -18.08 11.15
CA ALA A 84 -11.67 -18.85 11.98
C ALA A 84 -11.04 -20.04 11.21
N GLY A 85 -9.73 -20.22 11.36
CA GLY A 85 -8.97 -21.26 10.68
C GLY A 85 -8.60 -20.94 9.22
N ARG A 86 -8.99 -19.81 8.68
CA ARG A 86 -8.51 -19.33 7.37
C ARG A 86 -7.38 -18.32 7.55
N PHE A 87 -6.39 -18.41 6.68
CA PHE A 87 -5.19 -17.58 6.72
C PHE A 87 -4.84 -17.10 5.32
N GLY A 88 -4.22 -15.93 5.22
CA GLY A 88 -3.59 -15.47 3.98
C GLY A 88 -2.50 -16.46 3.52
N ALA A 89 -2.23 -16.51 2.22
CA ALA A 89 -1.20 -17.38 1.67
C ALA A 89 0.20 -16.75 1.73
N LEU A 90 0.29 -15.44 1.86
CA LEU A 90 1.53 -14.67 1.80
C LEU A 90 1.65 -13.74 3.01
N ASN A 91 2.87 -13.35 3.32
CA ASN A 91 3.14 -12.34 4.34
C ASN A 91 2.43 -11.01 3.98
N THR A 92 1.88 -10.33 4.98
CA THR A 92 1.25 -9.03 4.81
C THR A 92 2.32 -7.97 4.54
N PRO A 93 2.41 -7.41 3.31
CA PRO A 93 3.38 -6.38 3.01
C PRO A 93 3.00 -5.08 3.72
N SER A 94 3.98 -4.22 3.99
CA SER A 94 3.68 -2.88 4.50
C SER A 94 2.81 -2.11 3.49
N ALA A 95 1.72 -1.51 3.96
CA ALA A 95 0.91 -0.59 3.16
C ALA A 95 1.59 0.78 2.98
N ALA A 96 2.67 1.07 3.75
CA ALA A 96 3.44 2.29 3.58
C ALA A 96 4.06 2.35 2.18
N TYR A 97 3.97 3.53 1.57
CA TYR A 97 4.55 3.83 0.25
C TYR A 97 3.99 2.99 -0.91
N ALA A 98 2.96 2.17 -0.71
CA ALA A 98 2.33 1.37 -1.78
C ALA A 98 1.79 2.25 -2.93
N ALA A 99 1.43 3.49 -2.63
CA ALA A 99 0.95 4.47 -3.60
C ALA A 99 1.94 4.81 -4.72
N TYR A 100 3.22 4.52 -4.55
CA TYR A 100 4.28 4.83 -5.52
C TYR A 100 4.54 3.71 -6.52
N SER A 101 3.95 2.53 -6.35
CA SER A 101 4.07 1.45 -7.34
C SER A 101 3.45 1.91 -8.67
N PRO A 102 4.20 1.89 -9.78
CA PRO A 102 3.64 2.23 -11.09
C PRO A 102 2.61 1.21 -11.55
N PHE A 103 1.86 1.51 -12.61
CA PHE A 103 1.02 0.50 -13.26
C PHE A 103 1.84 -0.69 -13.71
N PHE A 104 1.25 -1.88 -13.66
CA PHE A 104 1.92 -3.08 -14.14
C PHE A 104 2.20 -2.97 -15.65
N HIS A 105 3.44 -3.19 -16.04
CA HIS A 105 3.86 -3.13 -17.44
C HIS A 105 5.16 -3.92 -17.68
N TRP A 106 5.44 -4.24 -18.95
CA TRP A 106 6.72 -4.75 -19.39
C TRP A 106 7.67 -3.58 -19.68
N ASP A 107 8.79 -3.51 -18.98
CA ASP A 107 9.87 -2.56 -19.26
C ASP A 107 10.83 -3.19 -20.30
N ALA A 108 10.77 -2.69 -21.54
CA ALA A 108 11.57 -3.23 -22.64
C ALA A 108 13.07 -2.98 -22.45
N ALA A 109 13.46 -1.93 -21.74
CA ALA A 109 14.89 -1.61 -21.48
C ALA A 109 15.47 -2.56 -20.44
N LYS A 110 14.73 -2.84 -19.39
CA LYS A 110 15.13 -3.80 -18.33
C LYS A 110 14.88 -5.25 -18.73
N LYS A 111 13.98 -5.52 -19.69
CA LYS A 111 13.45 -6.84 -20.05
C LYS A 111 12.81 -7.54 -18.84
N LEU A 112 12.07 -6.79 -18.03
CA LEU A 112 11.41 -7.23 -16.81
C LEU A 112 10.02 -6.62 -16.71
N TYR A 113 9.14 -7.30 -15.97
CA TYR A 113 7.88 -6.70 -15.53
C TYR A 113 8.10 -5.77 -14.35
N VAL A 114 7.33 -4.68 -14.29
CA VAL A 114 7.45 -3.63 -13.27
C VAL A 114 6.07 -3.20 -12.79
N GLY A 115 5.92 -2.91 -11.51
CA GLY A 115 4.74 -2.22 -10.96
C GLY A 115 3.57 -3.14 -10.58
N GLY A 116 2.36 -2.59 -10.58
CA GLY A 116 1.17 -3.26 -10.05
C GLY A 116 1.12 -3.31 -8.53
N GLN A 117 0.02 -3.79 -7.97
CA GLN A 117 -0.17 -3.97 -6.53
C GLN A 117 -0.21 -5.47 -6.19
N PHE A 118 -0.09 -5.82 -4.91
CA PHE A 118 0.18 -7.17 -4.40
C PHE A 118 1.59 -7.68 -4.75
N TRP A 119 1.92 -8.87 -4.21
CA TRP A 119 3.19 -9.54 -4.47
C TRP A 119 3.41 -9.93 -5.93
N ASN A 120 2.33 -10.21 -6.66
CA ASN A 120 2.34 -10.64 -8.06
C ASN A 120 1.85 -9.56 -9.06
N GLY A 121 1.60 -8.34 -8.61
CA GLY A 121 1.20 -7.24 -9.48
C GLY A 121 -0.26 -7.25 -9.98
N ARG A 122 -1.08 -8.23 -9.58
CA ARG A 122 -2.39 -8.54 -10.18
C ARG A 122 -3.44 -7.43 -10.15
N ALA A 123 -3.28 -6.43 -9.32
CA ALA A 123 -4.14 -5.25 -9.35
C ALA A 123 -3.40 -4.07 -9.99
N ALA A 124 -4.03 -3.42 -10.95
CA ALA A 124 -3.40 -2.35 -11.71
C ALA A 124 -3.23 -1.06 -10.91
N THR A 125 -4.15 -0.79 -9.99
CA THR A 125 -4.16 0.44 -9.17
C THR A 125 -4.33 0.14 -7.70
N LEU A 126 -3.95 1.11 -6.85
CA LEU A 126 -4.20 1.02 -5.41
C LEU A 126 -5.71 0.96 -5.08
N ALA A 127 -6.56 1.66 -5.84
CA ALA A 127 -8.01 1.62 -5.67
C ALA A 127 -8.61 0.25 -6.02
N GLU A 128 -8.07 -0.41 -7.04
CA GLU A 128 -8.45 -1.78 -7.37
C GLU A 128 -7.97 -2.74 -6.29
N GLN A 129 -6.72 -2.62 -5.86
CA GLN A 129 -6.16 -3.44 -4.79
C GLN A 129 -7.00 -3.35 -3.51
N ALA A 130 -7.37 -2.13 -3.08
CA ALA A 130 -8.10 -1.88 -1.83
C ALA A 130 -9.47 -2.58 -1.74
N ARG A 131 -10.06 -2.96 -2.86
CA ARG A 131 -11.35 -3.67 -2.92
C ARG A 131 -11.22 -5.18 -2.77
N LEU A 132 -10.10 -5.76 -3.19
CA LEU A 132 -9.97 -7.21 -3.32
C LEU A 132 -9.93 -7.96 -1.98
N PRO A 133 -9.29 -7.47 -0.92
CA PRO A 133 -9.31 -8.11 0.40
C PRO A 133 -10.70 -8.26 1.01
N LEU A 134 -11.64 -7.33 0.71
CA LEU A 134 -13.02 -7.40 1.20
C LEU A 134 -13.71 -8.70 0.78
N LEU A 135 -13.45 -9.17 -0.44
CA LEU A 135 -14.09 -10.36 -1.01
C LEU A 135 -13.22 -11.63 -0.90
N ASN A 136 -11.96 -11.49 -0.51
CA ASN A 136 -11.07 -12.63 -0.39
C ASN A 136 -11.53 -13.55 0.76
N PRO A 137 -11.87 -14.83 0.50
CA PRO A 137 -12.37 -15.74 1.53
C PRO A 137 -11.34 -16.04 2.63
N ALA A 138 -10.05 -15.82 2.37
CA ALA A 138 -8.97 -16.00 3.36
C ALA A 138 -8.65 -14.71 4.13
N GLU A 139 -9.29 -13.58 3.80
CA GLU A 139 -9.09 -12.28 4.43
C GLU A 139 -10.41 -11.79 5.04
N MET A 140 -11.08 -10.78 4.47
CA MET A 140 -12.31 -10.20 5.02
C MET A 140 -13.58 -11.01 4.69
N ALA A 141 -13.54 -11.88 3.68
CA ALA A 141 -14.52 -12.92 3.35
C ALA A 141 -15.97 -12.44 3.08
N MET A 142 -16.20 -11.20 2.70
CA MET A 142 -17.52 -10.74 2.29
C MET A 142 -18.00 -11.50 1.05
N PRO A 143 -19.29 -11.91 0.99
CA PRO A 143 -19.78 -12.76 -0.10
C PRO A 143 -19.79 -12.06 -1.46
N SER A 144 -19.98 -10.74 -1.49
CA SER A 144 -20.00 -9.96 -2.74
C SER A 144 -19.85 -8.47 -2.49
N ALA A 145 -19.55 -7.71 -3.56
CA ALA A 145 -19.58 -6.25 -3.56
C ALA A 145 -20.95 -5.70 -3.12
N TRP A 146 -22.03 -6.38 -3.47
CA TRP A 146 -23.38 -5.99 -3.08
C TRP A 146 -23.58 -6.09 -1.57
N ALA A 147 -23.13 -7.17 -0.96
CA ALA A 147 -23.17 -7.32 0.49
C ALA A 147 -22.34 -6.24 1.22
N VAL A 148 -21.16 -5.88 0.66
CA VAL A 148 -20.34 -4.77 1.20
C VAL A 148 -21.11 -3.46 1.13
N VAL A 149 -21.68 -3.11 -0.03
CA VAL A 149 -22.43 -1.86 -0.20
C VAL A 149 -23.69 -1.83 0.68
N THR A 150 -24.35 -2.97 0.89
CA THR A 150 -25.44 -3.08 1.85
C THR A 150 -25.00 -2.72 3.27
N ARG A 151 -23.79 -3.14 3.68
CA ARG A 151 -23.25 -2.74 5.00
C ARG A 151 -22.91 -1.25 5.08
N LEU A 152 -22.42 -0.65 4.01
CA LEU A 152 -22.20 0.80 3.96
C LEU A 152 -23.51 1.57 4.24
N LYS A 153 -24.62 1.13 3.66
CA LYS A 153 -25.93 1.77 3.88
C LYS A 153 -26.42 1.72 5.32
N GLN A 154 -25.99 0.73 6.09
CA GLN A 154 -26.37 0.57 7.50
C GLN A 154 -25.74 1.64 8.40
N ASN A 155 -24.68 2.32 7.93
CA ASN A 155 -24.01 3.39 8.68
C ASN A 155 -24.39 4.77 8.12
N PRO A 156 -25.13 5.60 8.87
CA PRO A 156 -25.56 6.95 8.45
C PRO A 156 -24.38 7.85 8.07
N GLU A 157 -23.21 7.66 8.69
CA GLU A 157 -22.04 8.46 8.38
C GLU A 157 -21.52 8.16 6.97
N TYR A 158 -21.54 6.90 6.52
CA TYR A 158 -21.20 6.58 5.14
C TYR A 158 -22.22 7.17 4.16
N VAL A 159 -23.51 7.06 4.45
CA VAL A 159 -24.55 7.67 3.60
C VAL A 159 -24.28 9.16 3.40
N LYS A 160 -24.00 9.89 4.48
CA LYS A 160 -23.68 11.31 4.45
C LYS A 160 -22.40 11.60 3.65
N ARG A 161 -21.31 10.85 3.92
CA ARG A 161 -20.00 11.12 3.31
C ARG A 161 -19.93 10.72 1.84
N PHE A 162 -20.53 9.61 1.43
CA PHE A 162 -20.58 9.22 0.01
C PHE A 162 -21.32 10.26 -0.82
N ARG A 163 -22.42 10.80 -0.29
CA ARG A 163 -23.12 11.92 -0.92
C ARG A 163 -22.24 13.18 -1.01
N ALA A 164 -21.59 13.55 0.09
CA ALA A 164 -20.80 14.78 0.16
C ALA A 164 -19.54 14.72 -0.73
N VAL A 165 -18.86 13.56 -0.78
CA VAL A 165 -17.58 13.40 -1.50
C VAL A 165 -17.81 13.05 -2.97
N TYR A 166 -18.80 12.21 -3.28
CA TYR A 166 -18.99 11.64 -4.61
C TYR A 166 -20.33 11.97 -5.27
N GLY A 167 -21.22 12.68 -4.59
CA GLY A 167 -22.60 12.89 -5.05
C GLY A 167 -23.41 11.58 -5.13
N LEU A 168 -23.00 10.51 -4.45
CA LEU A 168 -23.57 9.19 -4.58
C LEU A 168 -24.57 8.91 -3.45
N GLU A 169 -25.82 8.64 -3.83
CA GLU A 169 -26.93 8.37 -2.89
C GLU A 169 -26.98 6.88 -2.55
N LEU A 170 -26.25 6.45 -1.51
CA LEU A 170 -26.25 5.05 -1.09
C LEU A 170 -27.66 4.52 -0.76
N LYS A 171 -28.55 5.36 -0.23
CA LYS A 171 -29.91 4.95 0.14
C LYS A 171 -30.74 4.48 -1.05
N SER A 172 -30.49 4.97 -2.26
CA SER A 172 -31.22 4.57 -3.47
C SER A 172 -30.81 3.20 -4.01
N ILE A 173 -29.70 2.63 -3.54
CA ILE A 173 -29.21 1.32 -3.96
C ILE A 173 -29.99 0.23 -3.24
N ALA A 174 -30.49 -0.78 -3.95
CA ALA A 174 -31.16 -1.94 -3.34
C ALA A 174 -30.22 -2.67 -2.36
N GLU A 175 -30.79 -3.19 -1.26
CA GLU A 175 -30.04 -3.96 -0.26
C GLU A 175 -30.09 -5.45 -0.57
N ARG A 176 -28.96 -6.12 -0.42
CA ARG A 176 -28.86 -7.57 -0.48
C ARG A 176 -27.61 -8.05 0.27
N ALA A 177 -27.78 -8.26 1.57
CA ALA A 177 -26.67 -8.61 2.47
C ALA A 177 -26.09 -10.01 2.22
N ASP A 178 -26.90 -10.92 1.67
CA ASP A 178 -26.61 -12.31 1.36
C ASP A 178 -26.29 -12.56 -0.13
N ALA A 179 -26.17 -11.49 -0.94
CA ALA A 179 -25.88 -11.62 -2.36
C ALA A 179 -24.60 -12.44 -2.57
N PRO A 180 -24.69 -13.62 -3.25
CA PRO A 180 -23.52 -14.45 -3.50
C PRO A 180 -22.59 -13.85 -4.56
N ALA A 181 -21.36 -14.35 -4.63
CA ALA A 181 -20.34 -13.88 -5.58
C ALA A 181 -20.75 -14.00 -7.06
N GLY A 182 -21.65 -14.94 -7.39
CA GLY A 182 -22.11 -15.18 -8.76
C GLY A 182 -23.19 -14.21 -9.25
N ASP A 183 -23.79 -13.43 -8.37
CA ASP A 183 -24.83 -12.48 -8.77
C ASP A 183 -24.21 -11.26 -9.45
N THR A 184 -24.86 -10.79 -10.50
CA THR A 184 -24.47 -9.56 -11.19
C THR A 184 -24.94 -8.34 -10.38
N PRO A 185 -24.04 -7.54 -9.81
CA PRO A 185 -24.44 -6.37 -9.04
C PRO A 185 -25.03 -5.30 -9.95
N PRO A 186 -26.08 -4.58 -9.51
CA PRO A 186 -26.58 -3.40 -10.22
C PRO A 186 -25.47 -2.33 -10.41
N PRO A 187 -25.56 -1.48 -11.46
CA PRO A 187 -24.57 -0.43 -11.71
C PRO A 187 -24.30 0.49 -10.51
N GLY A 188 -25.34 0.81 -9.73
CA GLY A 188 -25.18 1.62 -8.50
C GLY A 188 -24.34 0.94 -7.43
N VAL A 189 -24.40 -0.39 -7.31
CA VAL A 189 -23.54 -1.18 -6.40
C VAL A 189 -22.09 -1.11 -6.87
N LEU A 190 -21.84 -1.33 -8.17
CA LEU A 190 -20.49 -1.26 -8.72
C LEU A 190 -19.88 0.12 -8.52
N ALA A 191 -20.65 1.17 -8.81
CA ALA A 191 -20.21 2.55 -8.57
C ALA A 191 -19.85 2.80 -7.10
N ALA A 192 -20.69 2.37 -6.15
CA ALA A 192 -20.43 2.54 -4.72
C ALA A 192 -19.18 1.75 -4.26
N TYR A 193 -19.03 0.52 -4.76
CA TYR A 193 -17.88 -0.32 -4.46
C TYR A 193 -16.58 0.23 -5.03
N ASP A 194 -16.62 0.82 -6.24
CA ASP A 194 -15.48 1.51 -6.83
C ASP A 194 -15.07 2.75 -6.01
N ARG A 195 -16.05 3.56 -5.57
CA ARG A 195 -15.81 4.74 -4.73
C ARG A 195 -15.24 4.37 -3.36
N LEU A 196 -15.66 3.23 -2.78
CA LEU A 196 -15.04 2.70 -1.57
C LEU A 196 -13.53 2.46 -1.79
N GLY A 197 -13.14 1.77 -2.85
CA GLY A 197 -11.72 1.54 -3.17
C GLY A 197 -10.95 2.83 -3.42
N GLN A 198 -11.57 3.81 -4.09
CA GLN A 198 -10.96 5.12 -4.33
C GLN A 198 -10.71 5.89 -3.02
N ALA A 199 -11.68 5.88 -2.09
CA ALA A 199 -11.52 6.54 -0.80
C ALA A 199 -10.40 5.90 0.04
N ILE A 200 -10.34 4.57 0.10
CA ILE A 200 -9.25 3.86 0.80
C ILE A 200 -7.90 4.21 0.16
N ALA A 201 -7.79 4.14 -1.17
CA ALA A 201 -6.58 4.52 -1.88
C ALA A 201 -6.19 5.98 -1.66
N ALA A 202 -7.16 6.90 -1.57
CA ALA A 202 -6.89 8.30 -1.24
C ALA A 202 -6.29 8.45 0.16
N PHE A 203 -6.77 7.68 1.14
CA PHE A 203 -6.19 7.64 2.48
C PHE A 203 -4.77 7.06 2.48
N GLU A 204 -4.52 5.95 1.78
CA GLU A 204 -3.18 5.35 1.67
C GLU A 204 -2.18 6.26 0.91
N LYS A 205 -2.65 7.16 0.06
CA LYS A 205 -1.84 8.22 -0.58
C LYS A 205 -1.52 9.38 0.36
N SER A 206 -2.16 9.48 1.52
CA SER A 206 -1.92 10.57 2.46
C SER A 206 -0.53 10.50 3.11
N ARG A 207 -0.15 11.56 3.79
CA ARG A 207 1.10 11.62 4.57
C ARG A 207 1.14 10.63 5.73
N VAL A 208 0.01 10.05 6.13
CA VAL A 208 -0.03 8.98 7.15
C VAL A 208 0.88 7.84 6.74
N PHE A 209 0.80 7.39 5.48
CA PHE A 209 1.59 6.27 4.94
C PHE A 209 2.91 6.70 4.27
N ASN A 210 3.07 7.98 3.94
CA ASN A 210 4.10 8.46 3.02
C ASN A 210 4.92 9.61 3.63
N ARG A 211 5.50 9.42 4.82
CA ARG A 211 6.09 10.51 5.61
C ARG A 211 7.46 10.97 5.14
N PHE A 212 8.31 10.08 4.65
CA PHE A 212 9.70 10.38 4.28
C PHE A 212 10.46 11.17 5.38
N THR A 213 10.45 10.64 6.60
CA THR A 213 11.05 11.26 7.79
C THR A 213 12.11 10.37 8.44
N SER A 214 12.68 9.42 7.69
CA SER A 214 13.77 8.58 8.20
C SER A 214 15.06 9.39 8.33
N LYS A 215 16.01 8.88 9.12
CA LYS A 215 17.35 9.47 9.21
C LYS A 215 18.02 9.57 7.83
N TYR A 216 17.74 8.62 6.93
CA TYR A 216 18.28 8.64 5.58
C TYR A 216 17.69 9.77 4.73
N ASP A 217 16.37 10.06 4.88
CA ASP A 217 15.75 11.20 4.21
C ASP A 217 16.37 12.53 4.68
N TYR A 218 16.61 12.67 5.98
CA TYR A 218 17.28 13.85 6.53
C TYR A 218 18.76 13.94 6.12
N TYR A 219 19.44 12.81 5.96
CA TYR A 219 20.81 12.77 5.45
C TYR A 219 20.87 13.27 4.00
N LEU A 220 20.00 12.77 3.12
CA LEU A 220 19.91 13.22 1.73
C LEU A 220 19.54 14.72 1.62
N ALA A 221 18.75 15.22 2.57
CA ALA A 221 18.41 16.65 2.66
C ALA A 221 19.53 17.51 3.32
N GLY A 222 20.68 16.94 3.69
CA GLY A 222 21.78 17.63 4.36
C GLY A 222 21.51 18.05 5.81
N LYS A 223 20.40 17.55 6.42
CA LYS A 223 19.96 17.94 7.77
C LYS A 223 20.58 17.10 8.89
N THR A 224 21.18 15.96 8.57
CA THR A 224 21.86 15.08 9.53
C THR A 224 23.03 14.37 8.89
N ARG A 225 23.84 13.69 9.71
CA ARG A 225 24.97 12.87 9.25
C ARG A 225 24.73 11.40 9.59
N LEU A 226 25.17 10.51 8.74
CA LEU A 226 25.27 9.09 9.05
C LEU A 226 26.50 8.84 9.94
N SER A 227 26.39 7.92 10.90
CA SER A 227 27.53 7.41 11.65
C SER A 227 28.52 6.67 10.73
N LYS A 228 29.72 6.40 11.22
CA LYS A 228 30.72 5.63 10.46
C LYS A 228 30.20 4.25 10.04
N LEU A 229 29.49 3.57 10.94
CA LEU A 229 28.90 2.25 10.66
C LEU A 229 27.79 2.32 9.61
N GLU A 230 26.93 3.32 9.68
CA GLU A 230 25.87 3.54 8.69
C GLU A 230 26.44 3.90 7.32
N GLN A 231 27.53 4.69 7.26
CA GLN A 231 28.23 4.99 6.00
C GLN A 231 28.86 3.73 5.40
N GLN A 232 29.48 2.88 6.20
CA GLN A 232 30.02 1.59 5.77
C GLN A 232 28.89 0.68 5.26
N GLY A 233 27.77 0.61 5.98
CA GLY A 233 26.58 -0.15 5.56
C GLY A 233 26.03 0.35 4.23
N LEU A 234 25.92 1.67 4.04
CA LEU A 234 25.47 2.26 2.78
C LEU A 234 26.45 1.97 1.63
N ALA A 235 27.76 2.02 1.88
CA ALA A 235 28.76 1.65 0.89
C ALA A 235 28.64 0.19 0.47
N LEU A 236 28.50 -0.73 1.43
CA LEU A 236 28.24 -2.15 1.15
C LEU A 236 26.92 -2.37 0.40
N PHE A 237 25.87 -1.67 0.78
CA PHE A 237 24.55 -1.76 0.11
C PHE A 237 24.62 -1.36 -1.36
N LYS A 238 25.49 -0.40 -1.71
CA LYS A 238 25.72 0.09 -3.07
C LYS A 238 26.80 -0.67 -3.84
N ASP A 239 27.55 -1.53 -3.18
CA ASP A 239 28.65 -2.27 -3.78
C ASP A 239 28.13 -3.30 -4.80
N GLU A 240 28.79 -3.38 -5.95
CA GLU A 240 28.42 -4.29 -7.04
C GLU A 240 28.48 -5.77 -6.65
N LYS A 241 29.28 -6.13 -5.63
CA LYS A 241 29.37 -7.52 -5.14
C LYS A 241 28.18 -7.91 -4.29
N SER A 242 27.67 -6.97 -3.48
CA SER A 242 26.47 -7.20 -2.64
C SER A 242 25.19 -7.22 -3.46
N LYS A 243 25.14 -6.45 -4.56
CA LYS A 243 24.00 -6.30 -5.48
C LYS A 243 22.68 -5.82 -4.85
N CYS A 244 22.68 -5.39 -3.58
CA CYS A 244 21.43 -4.97 -2.92
C CYS A 244 20.77 -3.80 -3.66
N SER A 245 21.53 -2.79 -4.04
CA SER A 245 21.03 -1.60 -4.73
C SER A 245 20.62 -1.84 -6.18
N ALA A 246 20.90 -3.00 -6.74
CA ALA A 246 20.48 -3.36 -8.10
C ALA A 246 18.93 -3.44 -8.22
N CYS A 247 18.26 -3.89 -7.16
CA CYS A 247 16.81 -3.96 -7.07
C CYS A 247 16.25 -2.96 -6.04
N HIS A 248 16.98 -2.74 -4.94
CA HIS A 248 16.57 -1.85 -3.83
C HIS A 248 17.27 -0.49 -3.96
N THR A 249 16.86 0.31 -4.95
CA THR A 249 17.52 1.59 -5.27
C THR A 249 17.51 2.56 -4.08
N SER A 250 18.71 3.02 -3.67
CA SER A 250 18.88 3.97 -2.56
C SER A 250 19.01 5.43 -3.02
N GLU A 251 19.00 5.67 -4.33
CA GLU A 251 19.08 7.01 -4.90
C GLU A 251 17.69 7.63 -5.05
N PRO A 252 17.60 8.96 -4.91
CA PRO A 252 16.38 9.68 -5.25
C PRO A 252 15.99 9.47 -6.71
N GLY A 253 14.69 9.32 -6.96
CA GLY A 253 14.12 9.28 -8.30
C GLY A 253 13.39 10.56 -8.67
N SER A 254 12.63 10.53 -9.76
CA SER A 254 11.72 11.59 -10.17
C SER A 254 10.30 11.28 -9.70
N ALA A 255 9.67 12.26 -9.03
CA ALA A 255 8.29 12.12 -8.61
C ALA A 255 7.32 12.26 -9.80
N PRO A 256 6.20 11.52 -9.84
CA PRO A 256 5.11 11.83 -10.76
C PRO A 256 4.67 13.29 -10.58
N GLY A 257 4.68 14.06 -11.66
CA GLY A 257 4.35 15.50 -11.61
C GLY A 257 5.54 16.42 -11.39
N GLY A 258 6.77 15.89 -11.35
CA GLY A 258 8.02 16.65 -11.21
C GLY A 258 8.54 16.70 -9.77
N GLY A 259 9.82 17.10 -9.65
CA GLY A 259 10.51 17.13 -8.37
C GLY A 259 11.21 15.83 -8.01
N MET A 260 11.88 15.83 -6.86
CA MET A 260 12.65 14.69 -6.36
C MET A 260 11.75 13.75 -5.57
N GLN A 261 11.77 12.47 -5.94
CA GLN A 261 11.17 11.38 -5.18
C GLN A 261 12.23 10.80 -4.22
N PRO A 262 12.01 10.84 -2.89
CA PRO A 262 12.93 10.16 -1.97
C PRO A 262 13.01 8.66 -2.26
N PRO A 263 14.15 8.00 -1.99
CA PRO A 263 14.34 6.59 -2.27
C PRO A 263 13.25 5.72 -1.63
N LEU A 264 12.68 4.82 -2.42
CA LEU A 264 11.70 3.83 -1.95
C LEU A 264 12.36 2.49 -1.60
N PHE A 265 13.63 2.32 -1.97
CA PHE A 265 14.39 1.08 -1.83
C PHE A 265 13.72 -0.09 -2.54
N THR A 266 13.21 0.18 -3.73
CA THR A 266 12.65 -0.77 -4.68
C THR A 266 12.70 -0.17 -6.08
N ASP A 267 12.82 -1.01 -7.08
CA ASP A 267 12.64 -0.66 -8.48
C ASP A 267 11.32 -1.22 -9.04
N PHE A 268 10.50 -1.84 -8.15
CA PHE A 268 9.20 -2.47 -8.42
C PHE A 268 9.26 -3.60 -9.46
N THR A 269 10.41 -4.17 -9.74
CA THR A 269 10.57 -5.36 -10.59
C THR A 269 10.16 -6.63 -9.83
N TYR A 270 10.33 -7.78 -10.45
CA TYR A 270 9.98 -9.08 -9.89
C TYR A 270 11.17 -10.03 -9.93
N ASP A 271 11.45 -10.70 -8.82
CA ASP A 271 12.56 -11.62 -8.73
C ASP A 271 12.20 -12.88 -7.93
N ASN A 272 12.89 -13.98 -8.18
CA ASN A 272 12.80 -15.21 -7.42
C ASN A 272 14.08 -15.36 -6.59
N LEU A 273 13.98 -15.14 -5.30
CA LEU A 273 15.10 -15.20 -4.37
C LEU A 273 15.49 -16.63 -3.98
N GLY A 274 14.77 -17.65 -4.44
CA GLY A 274 15.01 -19.05 -4.08
C GLY A 274 14.77 -19.34 -2.60
N LEU A 275 13.86 -18.61 -1.93
CA LEU A 275 13.50 -18.89 -0.55
C LEU A 275 12.90 -20.28 -0.44
N PRO A 276 13.29 -21.08 0.60
CA PRO A 276 12.72 -22.39 0.81
C PRO A 276 11.25 -22.28 1.20
N ARG A 277 10.47 -23.33 0.86
CA ARG A 277 9.07 -23.41 1.26
C ARG A 277 8.93 -23.37 2.78
N ASN A 278 8.05 -22.52 3.27
CA ASN A 278 7.69 -22.46 4.69
C ASN A 278 6.55 -23.46 4.98
N VAL A 279 6.92 -24.63 5.50
CA VAL A 279 5.97 -25.70 5.85
C VAL A 279 5.12 -25.38 7.08
N ASN A 280 5.43 -24.32 7.83
CA ASN A 280 4.70 -23.90 9.02
C ASN A 280 3.53 -22.95 8.72
N ILE A 281 3.32 -22.59 7.45
CA ILE A 281 2.11 -21.83 7.07
C ILE A 281 0.88 -22.71 7.34
N PRO A 282 -0.13 -22.21 8.08
CA PRO A 282 -1.34 -22.98 8.36
C PRO A 282 -2.00 -23.49 7.09
N GLY A 283 -2.38 -24.78 7.09
CA GLY A 283 -2.91 -25.46 5.90
C GLY A 283 -1.85 -25.90 4.90
N ASN A 284 -0.57 -25.60 5.16
CA ASN A 284 0.58 -26.00 4.33
C ASN A 284 0.32 -25.84 2.81
N PRO A 285 -0.05 -24.64 2.33
CA PRO A 285 -0.39 -24.43 0.93
C PRO A 285 0.81 -24.73 0.03
N PRO A 286 0.60 -25.05 -1.26
CA PRO A 286 1.70 -25.14 -2.20
C PRO A 286 2.41 -23.77 -2.31
N PRO A 287 3.69 -23.72 -2.73
CA PRO A 287 4.39 -22.48 -2.97
C PRO A 287 3.61 -21.56 -3.92
N ASP A 288 3.54 -20.27 -3.59
CA ASP A 288 2.86 -19.30 -4.43
C ASP A 288 3.55 -19.19 -5.80
N PRO A 289 2.80 -19.23 -6.91
CA PRO A 289 3.39 -19.15 -8.23
C PRO A 289 3.95 -17.76 -8.57
N GLY A 290 3.73 -16.78 -7.72
CA GLY A 290 4.23 -15.41 -7.90
C GLY A 290 3.67 -14.76 -9.18
N LEU A 291 4.56 -14.11 -9.93
CA LEU A 291 4.22 -13.39 -11.16
C LEU A 291 3.58 -14.30 -12.24
N ALA A 292 3.87 -15.60 -12.24
CA ALA A 292 3.22 -16.53 -13.15
C ALA A 292 1.69 -16.63 -12.98
N SER A 293 1.15 -16.20 -11.84
CA SER A 293 -0.29 -16.11 -11.57
C SER A 293 -0.92 -14.77 -11.95
N HIS A 294 -0.14 -13.82 -12.47
CA HIS A 294 -0.69 -12.53 -12.90
C HIS A 294 -1.67 -12.73 -14.07
N PRO A 295 -2.86 -12.09 -14.07
CA PRO A 295 -3.90 -12.34 -15.09
C PRO A 295 -3.43 -12.16 -16.55
N GLN A 296 -2.48 -11.26 -16.80
CA GLN A 296 -1.92 -11.03 -18.14
C GLN A 296 -0.80 -12.03 -18.51
N ILE A 297 -0.36 -12.87 -17.60
CA ILE A 297 0.76 -13.81 -17.81
C ILE A 297 0.28 -15.26 -17.71
N ALA A 298 -0.63 -15.54 -16.81
CA ALA A 298 -1.18 -16.86 -16.57
C ALA A 298 -1.70 -17.50 -17.86
N GLY A 299 -1.31 -18.76 -18.12
CA GLY A 299 -1.68 -19.49 -19.32
C GLY A 299 -0.88 -19.13 -20.58
N GLN A 300 0.02 -18.16 -20.54
CA GLN A 300 0.91 -17.85 -21.64
C GLN A 300 2.21 -18.68 -21.59
N ALA A 301 2.87 -18.84 -22.73
CA ALA A 301 4.13 -19.62 -22.82
C ALA A 301 5.23 -19.08 -21.90
N MET A 302 5.27 -17.75 -21.67
CA MET A 302 6.25 -17.09 -20.80
C MET A 302 6.01 -17.33 -19.30
N ALA A 303 4.83 -17.78 -18.89
CA ALA A 303 4.48 -17.94 -17.48
C ALA A 303 5.44 -18.86 -16.70
N ALA A 304 6.00 -19.89 -17.37
CA ALA A 304 6.95 -20.80 -16.76
C ALA A 304 8.23 -20.07 -16.25
N GLY A 305 8.72 -19.10 -17.01
CA GLY A 305 9.89 -18.30 -16.65
C GLY A 305 9.63 -17.25 -15.55
N GLU A 306 8.34 -17.00 -15.24
CA GLU A 306 7.91 -16.04 -14.23
C GLU A 306 7.51 -16.69 -12.89
N ARG A 307 7.61 -18.03 -12.80
CA ARG A 307 7.19 -18.77 -11.61
C ARG A 307 8.05 -18.44 -10.39
N GLY A 308 7.37 -18.18 -9.27
CA GLY A 308 7.99 -17.85 -7.98
C GLY A 308 8.65 -16.48 -7.91
N LYS A 309 8.52 -15.64 -8.95
CA LYS A 309 8.96 -14.27 -8.87
C LYS A 309 7.92 -13.42 -8.12
N HIS A 310 8.38 -12.70 -7.10
CA HIS A 310 7.58 -11.76 -6.34
C HIS A 310 8.13 -10.34 -6.52
N LYS A 311 7.24 -9.36 -6.37
CA LYS A 311 7.64 -7.96 -6.51
C LYS A 311 8.70 -7.57 -5.49
N VAL A 312 9.73 -6.87 -5.94
CA VAL A 312 10.75 -6.27 -5.07
C VAL A 312 10.07 -5.21 -4.21
N MET A 313 9.93 -5.49 -2.92
CA MET A 313 9.29 -4.60 -1.96
C MET A 313 10.27 -3.55 -1.45
N GLY A 314 9.74 -2.36 -1.09
CA GLY A 314 10.55 -1.32 -0.48
C GLY A 314 11.10 -1.74 0.89
N LEU A 315 12.34 -1.33 1.20
CA LEU A 315 12.96 -1.62 2.49
C LEU A 315 12.71 -0.54 3.56
N ARG A 316 11.78 0.38 3.30
CA ARG A 316 11.39 1.37 4.31
C ARG A 316 10.69 0.67 5.48
N ASN A 317 10.98 1.12 6.71
CA ASN A 317 10.47 0.54 7.95
C ASN A 317 10.92 -0.92 8.22
N ILE A 318 11.92 -1.44 7.52
CA ILE A 318 12.34 -2.84 7.64
C ILE A 318 12.77 -3.23 9.06
N ALA A 319 13.23 -2.28 9.89
CA ALA A 319 13.57 -2.55 11.28
C ALA A 319 12.36 -2.94 12.18
N ILE A 320 11.14 -2.70 11.71
CA ILE A 320 9.90 -2.85 12.51
C ILE A 320 8.82 -3.68 11.83
N THR A 321 9.11 -4.30 10.69
CA THR A 321 8.12 -5.01 9.87
C THR A 321 8.40 -6.51 9.70
N ALA A 322 9.34 -7.08 10.48
CA ALA A 322 9.57 -8.52 10.52
C ALA A 322 8.29 -9.27 10.98
N PRO A 323 8.10 -10.55 10.59
CA PRO A 323 9.05 -11.43 9.86
C PRO A 323 9.03 -11.21 8.34
N TYR A 324 10.05 -11.72 7.65
CA TYR A 324 10.19 -11.63 6.20
C TYR A 324 10.23 -13.01 5.54
N GLY A 325 9.80 -13.04 4.28
CA GLY A 325 9.60 -14.28 3.54
C GLY A 325 8.26 -14.94 3.88
N HIS A 326 7.73 -15.73 2.95
CA HIS A 326 6.42 -16.36 3.10
C HIS A 326 6.28 -17.71 2.34
N ASN A 327 7.34 -18.16 1.68
CA ASN A 327 7.28 -19.43 0.92
C ASN A 327 7.90 -20.59 1.69
#